data_f185a31e60a62916bcb838901fc160dc
#
_entry.id   f185a31e60a62916bcb838901fc160dc
#
_cell.length_a   1.000
_cell.length_b   1.000
_cell.length_c   1.000
_cell.angle_alpha   90.00
_cell.angle_beta   90.00
_cell.angle_gamma   90.00
#
_symmetry.space_group_name_H-M   'P 1'
#
loop_
_entity.id
_entity.type
_entity.pdbx_description
1 polymer ?
#
loop_
_entity_poly.entity_id
_entity_poly.type
_entity_poly.pdbx_seq_one_letter_code
_entity_poly.pdbx_strand_id
1 'polypeptide(L)'
;MEAVNPVVLGQTRAKQYFHNDKERKKVIPLLIHGDAAFAGQGVVAECFAMAGLKGHNTGGTIHIIVNNQIGFTTSPRFARSSPYPSDLGKIVEAPILHCNGDDPEAVVHCAKIAIEFRQKFNKDVVIDAVSYTHLTLPTKA
;
A
#
# COMPACT_ATOMS: atom_id res chain seq x y z
N MET A 1 -13.04 -4.77 -2.34
CA MET A 1 -12.14 -4.29 -3.40
C MET A 1 -10.72 -4.76 -3.17
N GLU A 2 -10.29 -4.91 -1.94
CA GLU A 2 -8.93 -5.41 -1.62
C GLU A 2 -8.72 -6.91 -1.95
N ALA A 3 -9.75 -7.64 -2.32
CA ALA A 3 -9.64 -9.02 -2.81
C ALA A 3 -8.72 -9.18 -4.04
N VAL A 4 -8.42 -8.06 -4.73
CA VAL A 4 -7.46 -8.05 -5.85
C VAL A 4 -6.01 -8.24 -5.37
N ASN A 5 -5.68 -7.90 -4.13
CA ASN A 5 -4.31 -7.95 -3.62
C ASN A 5 -3.68 -9.34 -3.75
N PRO A 6 -4.26 -10.42 -3.23
CA PRO A 6 -3.69 -11.75 -3.39
C PRO A 6 -3.63 -12.19 -4.86
N VAL A 7 -4.56 -11.73 -5.70
CA VAL A 7 -4.55 -12.02 -7.14
C VAL A 7 -3.31 -11.39 -7.80
N VAL A 8 -3.03 -10.12 -7.51
CA VAL A 8 -1.84 -9.41 -8.04
C VAL A 8 -0.55 -10.07 -7.55
N LEU A 9 -0.49 -10.47 -6.28
CA LEU A 9 0.68 -11.17 -5.73
C LEU A 9 0.89 -12.51 -6.44
N GLY A 10 -0.17 -13.29 -6.65
CA GLY A 10 -0.12 -14.54 -7.38
C GLY A 10 0.31 -14.36 -8.84
N GLN A 11 -0.25 -13.37 -9.54
CA GLN A 11 0.14 -13.03 -10.92
C GLN A 11 1.62 -12.61 -11.00
N THR A 12 2.07 -11.77 -10.05
CA THR A 12 3.46 -11.36 -9.98
C THR A 12 4.38 -12.56 -9.81
N ARG A 13 4.04 -13.46 -8.89
CA ARG A 13 4.81 -14.67 -8.64
C ARG A 13 4.89 -15.58 -9.86
N ALA A 14 3.78 -15.75 -10.58
CA ALA A 14 3.73 -16.51 -11.82
C ALA A 14 4.59 -15.88 -12.91
N LYS A 15 4.49 -14.56 -13.11
CA LYS A 15 5.32 -13.83 -14.08
C LYS A 15 6.81 -13.93 -13.73
N GLN A 16 7.19 -13.79 -12.47
CA GLN A 16 8.58 -13.99 -12.03
C GLN A 16 9.09 -15.39 -12.39
N TYR A 17 8.26 -16.42 -12.22
CA TYR A 17 8.60 -17.77 -12.63
C TYR A 17 8.82 -17.90 -14.14
N PHE A 18 7.86 -17.42 -14.95
CA PHE A 18 7.95 -17.48 -16.41
C PHE A 18 9.12 -16.68 -17.00
N HIS A 19 9.46 -15.56 -16.36
CA HIS A 19 10.61 -14.73 -16.79
C HIS A 19 11.95 -15.15 -16.15
N ASN A 20 11.98 -16.26 -15.44
CA ASN A 20 13.16 -16.72 -14.69
C ASN A 20 13.78 -15.62 -13.79
N ASP A 21 12.91 -14.82 -13.18
CA ASP A 21 13.27 -13.71 -12.31
C ASP A 21 13.52 -14.21 -10.86
N LYS A 22 14.62 -14.92 -10.67
CA LYS A 22 14.98 -15.53 -9.38
C LYS A 22 15.24 -14.51 -8.29
N GLU A 23 15.75 -13.35 -8.67
CA GLU A 23 16.02 -12.23 -7.75
C GLU A 23 14.79 -11.38 -7.46
N ARG A 24 13.68 -11.60 -8.18
CA ARG A 24 12.41 -10.86 -8.03
C ARG A 24 12.53 -9.36 -8.24
N LYS A 25 13.38 -8.96 -9.17
CA LYS A 25 13.68 -7.56 -9.49
C LYS A 25 13.10 -7.08 -10.80
N LYS A 26 12.74 -8.00 -11.71
CA LYS A 26 12.21 -7.64 -13.04
C LYS A 26 10.70 -7.39 -13.03
N VAL A 27 9.98 -8.18 -12.21
CA VAL A 27 8.52 -8.06 -12.08
C VAL A 27 8.19 -7.71 -10.63
N ILE A 28 7.52 -6.58 -10.46
CA ILE A 28 7.23 -5.98 -9.15
C ILE A 28 5.72 -5.83 -8.99
N PRO A 29 5.14 -6.25 -7.84
CA PRO A 29 3.76 -5.93 -7.54
C PRO A 29 3.63 -4.48 -7.08
N LEU A 30 2.65 -3.79 -7.66
CA LEU A 30 2.24 -2.44 -7.28
C LEU A 30 0.75 -2.46 -6.99
N LEU A 31 0.36 -2.02 -5.80
CA LEU A 31 -1.02 -1.98 -5.34
C LEU A 31 -1.39 -0.56 -4.92
N ILE A 32 -2.51 -0.07 -5.43
CA ILE A 32 -3.07 1.24 -5.08
C ILE A 32 -4.33 1.02 -4.27
N HIS A 33 -4.44 1.68 -3.14
CA HIS A 33 -5.50 1.51 -2.15
C HIS A 33 -6.16 2.84 -1.80
N GLY A 34 -7.45 2.79 -1.44
CA GLY A 34 -8.05 3.82 -0.61
C GLY A 34 -7.70 3.56 0.86
N ASP A 35 -7.61 4.61 1.67
CA ASP A 35 -7.17 4.53 3.08
C ASP A 35 -8.09 3.67 3.96
N ALA A 36 -9.39 3.85 3.85
CA ALA A 36 -10.35 3.07 4.60
C ALA A 36 -10.35 1.58 4.18
N ALA A 37 -10.18 1.31 2.88
CA ALA A 37 -10.12 -0.06 2.36
C ALA A 37 -8.84 -0.76 2.82
N PHE A 38 -7.70 -0.07 2.78
CA PHE A 38 -6.42 -0.62 3.23
C PHE A 38 -6.45 -1.00 4.70
N ALA A 39 -6.94 -0.11 5.56
CA ALA A 39 -6.98 -0.34 7.00
C ALA A 39 -8.12 -1.28 7.44
N GLY A 40 -9.23 -1.32 6.70
CA GLY A 40 -10.47 -1.96 7.16
C GLY A 40 -10.78 -3.32 6.55
N GLN A 41 -10.04 -3.79 5.55
CA GLN A 41 -10.26 -5.09 4.93
C GLN A 41 -9.14 -6.07 5.31
N GLY A 42 -9.48 -7.09 6.08
CA GLY A 42 -8.54 -8.05 6.66
C GLY A 42 -7.60 -8.73 5.68
N VAL A 43 -8.00 -8.86 4.40
CA VAL A 43 -7.18 -9.46 3.34
C VAL A 43 -5.86 -8.72 3.12
N VAL A 44 -5.79 -7.42 3.40
CA VAL A 44 -4.54 -6.64 3.31
C VAL A 44 -3.55 -7.12 4.38
N ALA A 45 -4.01 -7.26 5.62
CA ALA A 45 -3.18 -7.79 6.73
C ALA A 45 -2.73 -9.23 6.45
N GLU A 46 -3.60 -10.06 5.88
CA GLU A 46 -3.27 -11.43 5.48
C GLU A 46 -2.21 -11.48 4.38
N CYS A 47 -2.28 -10.58 3.40
CA CYS A 47 -1.24 -10.44 2.36
C CYS A 47 0.11 -10.07 2.97
N PHE A 48 0.15 -9.13 3.91
CA PHE A 48 1.38 -8.80 4.64
C PHE A 48 1.90 -9.99 5.44
N ALA A 49 1.03 -10.72 6.15
CA ALA A 49 1.43 -11.89 6.91
C ALA A 49 2.05 -12.99 6.03
N MET A 50 1.66 -13.08 4.77
CA MET A 50 2.20 -14.06 3.82
C MET A 50 3.43 -13.56 3.06
N ALA A 51 3.70 -12.25 3.02
CA ALA A 51 4.71 -11.63 2.15
C ALA A 51 6.13 -12.21 2.33
N GLY A 52 6.50 -12.60 3.56
CA GLY A 52 7.79 -13.20 3.88
C GLY A 52 7.88 -14.72 3.66
N LEU A 53 6.78 -15.40 3.39
CA LEU A 53 6.76 -16.86 3.26
C LEU A 53 7.36 -17.32 1.93
N LYS A 54 8.17 -18.36 1.95
CA LYS A 54 8.91 -18.87 0.77
C LYS A 54 8.03 -19.09 -0.47
N GLY A 55 6.81 -19.61 -0.29
CA GLY A 55 5.86 -19.88 -1.38
C GLY A 55 5.17 -18.64 -1.93
N HIS A 56 5.03 -17.59 -1.12
CA HIS A 56 4.25 -16.38 -1.42
C HIS A 56 5.10 -15.15 -1.73
N ASN A 57 6.37 -15.16 -1.31
CA ASN A 57 7.26 -14.03 -1.44
C ASN A 57 7.47 -13.59 -2.89
N THR A 58 7.17 -12.32 -3.18
CA THR A 58 7.36 -11.66 -4.48
C THR A 58 8.58 -10.73 -4.51
N GLY A 59 9.36 -10.67 -3.43
CA GLY A 59 10.47 -9.73 -3.28
C GLY A 59 10.03 -8.33 -2.86
N GLY A 60 8.89 -8.25 -2.18
CA GLY A 60 8.29 -7.01 -1.70
C GLY A 60 7.30 -6.38 -2.67
N THR A 61 6.28 -5.77 -2.11
CA THR A 61 5.20 -5.05 -2.78
C THR A 61 5.34 -3.56 -2.49
N ILE A 62 5.08 -2.72 -3.47
CA ILE A 62 4.92 -1.28 -3.25
C ILE A 62 3.42 -1.03 -3.09
N HIS A 63 3.03 -0.58 -1.92
CA HIS A 63 1.67 -0.18 -1.60
C HIS A 63 1.56 1.34 -1.64
N ILE A 64 0.61 1.87 -2.39
CA ILE A 64 0.32 3.30 -2.43
C ILE A 64 -1.08 3.51 -1.87
N ILE A 65 -1.18 4.25 -0.80
CA ILE A 65 -2.45 4.63 -0.19
C ILE A 65 -2.80 6.04 -0.67
N VAL A 66 -3.86 6.14 -1.47
CA VAL A 66 -4.48 7.43 -1.78
C VAL A 66 -5.38 7.78 -0.60
N ASN A 67 -4.82 8.55 0.33
CA ASN A 67 -5.44 8.82 1.60
C ASN A 67 -6.22 10.15 1.55
N ASN A 68 -7.46 10.06 1.18
CA ASN A 68 -8.38 11.21 1.19
C ASN A 68 -9.09 11.39 2.54
N GLN A 69 -8.74 10.58 3.54
CA GLN A 69 -9.29 10.60 4.89
C GLN A 69 -10.81 10.34 4.96
N ILE A 70 -11.39 9.73 3.92
CA ILE A 70 -12.82 9.46 3.84
C ILE A 70 -13.06 7.95 3.78
N GLY A 71 -13.84 7.43 4.71
CA GLY A 71 -14.35 6.07 4.69
C GLY A 71 -15.87 6.06 4.48
N PHE A 72 -16.35 6.17 3.23
CA PHE A 72 -17.76 6.35 2.93
C PHE A 72 -18.34 7.57 3.69
N THR A 73 -19.22 7.40 4.65
CA THR A 73 -19.79 8.48 5.49
C THR A 73 -19.08 8.66 6.83
N THR A 74 -17.99 7.91 7.06
CA THR A 74 -17.29 7.89 8.35
C THR A 74 -16.17 8.93 8.38
N SER A 75 -16.25 9.85 9.33
CA SER A 75 -15.17 10.81 9.61
C SER A 75 -13.89 10.07 10.06
N PRO A 76 -12.69 10.55 9.71
CA PRO A 76 -11.41 9.95 10.11
C PRO A 76 -11.31 9.68 11.61
N ARG A 77 -11.86 10.57 12.42
CA ARG A 77 -11.89 10.50 13.90
C ARG A 77 -12.52 9.21 14.43
N PHE A 78 -13.44 8.62 13.66
CA PHE A 78 -14.20 7.44 14.07
C PHE A 78 -13.90 6.22 13.18
N ALA A 79 -12.99 6.36 12.22
CA ALA A 79 -12.78 5.35 11.20
C ALA A 79 -11.87 4.20 11.65
N ARG A 80 -10.92 4.46 12.54
CA ARG A 80 -9.94 3.46 12.99
C ARG A 80 -9.32 3.84 14.33
N SER A 81 -8.78 2.85 15.01
CA SER A 81 -8.08 3.05 16.29
C SER A 81 -6.65 3.56 16.12
N SER A 82 -5.99 3.20 15.01
CA SER A 82 -4.63 3.67 14.71
C SER A 82 -4.65 5.08 14.10
N PRO A 83 -3.59 5.90 14.33
CA PRO A 83 -3.49 7.24 13.75
C PRO A 83 -3.53 7.25 12.22
N TYR A 84 -2.88 6.27 11.58
CA TYR A 84 -2.72 6.21 10.13
C TYR A 84 -3.23 4.90 9.55
N PRO A 85 -3.83 4.91 8.35
CA PRO A 85 -4.22 3.68 7.67
C PRO A 85 -3.00 2.80 7.37
N SER A 86 -1.87 3.43 7.11
CA SER A 86 -0.58 2.81 6.80
C SER A 86 0.05 2.05 7.97
N ASP A 87 -0.45 2.22 9.20
CA ASP A 87 0.06 1.49 10.39
C ASP A 87 -0.01 -0.03 10.24
N LEU A 88 -0.84 -0.52 9.33
CA LEU A 88 -0.89 -1.93 8.99
C LEU A 88 0.44 -2.47 8.46
N GLY A 89 1.24 -1.64 7.77
CA GLY A 89 2.57 -2.01 7.31
C GLY A 89 3.57 -2.33 8.43
N LYS A 90 3.30 -1.86 9.64
CA LYS A 90 4.14 -2.15 10.82
C LYS A 90 4.14 -3.63 11.21
N ILE A 91 3.13 -4.40 10.80
CA ILE A 91 3.04 -5.84 11.07
C ILE A 91 4.28 -6.58 10.53
N VAL A 92 4.80 -6.13 9.39
CA VAL A 92 5.97 -6.72 8.73
C VAL A 92 7.19 -5.79 8.73
N GLU A 93 7.17 -4.77 9.56
CA GLU A 93 8.25 -3.77 9.67
C GLU A 93 8.56 -3.11 8.31
N ALA A 94 7.53 -2.94 7.46
CA ALA A 94 7.67 -2.22 6.21
C ALA A 94 7.89 -0.73 6.47
N PRO A 95 8.84 -0.08 5.79
CA PRO A 95 8.96 1.37 5.88
C PRO A 95 7.70 2.04 5.34
N ILE A 96 7.28 3.10 6.01
CA ILE A 96 6.12 3.89 5.66
C ILE A 96 6.60 5.30 5.34
N LEU A 97 6.32 5.74 4.12
CA LEU A 97 6.64 7.07 3.63
C LEU A 97 5.35 7.90 3.58
N HIS A 98 5.26 8.93 4.41
CA HIS A 98 4.16 9.88 4.37
C HIS A 98 4.53 11.06 3.49
N CYS A 99 3.64 11.42 2.57
CA CYS A 99 3.82 12.59 1.72
C CYS A 99 2.50 13.33 1.51
N ASN A 100 2.63 14.61 1.19
CA ASN A 100 1.49 15.39 0.74
C ASN A 100 1.10 14.95 -0.68
N GLY A 101 -0.09 14.37 -0.82
CA GLY A 101 -0.63 13.91 -2.10
C GLY A 101 -0.91 15.03 -3.11
N ASP A 102 -1.02 16.28 -2.63
CA ASP A 102 -1.21 17.47 -3.46
C ASP A 102 0.11 18.08 -3.96
N ASP A 103 1.24 17.50 -3.54
CA ASP A 103 2.59 17.87 -4.00
C ASP A 103 3.17 16.76 -4.90
N PRO A 104 3.09 16.90 -6.23
CA PRO A 104 3.56 15.88 -7.16
C PRO A 104 5.06 15.58 -7.03
N GLU A 105 5.87 16.56 -6.67
CA GLU A 105 7.33 16.38 -6.51
C GLU A 105 7.61 15.50 -5.28
N ALA A 106 6.94 15.75 -4.17
CA ALA A 106 7.05 14.93 -2.96
C ALA A 106 6.59 13.49 -3.22
N VAL A 107 5.49 13.30 -3.95
CA VAL A 107 5.00 11.96 -4.31
C VAL A 107 6.01 11.22 -5.18
N VAL A 108 6.56 11.86 -6.20
CA VAL A 108 7.59 11.27 -7.07
C VAL A 108 8.86 10.95 -6.29
N HIS A 109 9.25 11.81 -5.35
CA HIS A 109 10.41 11.56 -4.49
C HIS A 109 10.21 10.32 -3.61
N CYS A 110 9.06 10.21 -2.96
CA CYS A 110 8.70 9.01 -2.19
C CYS A 110 8.67 7.74 -3.05
N ALA A 111 8.15 7.83 -4.27
CA ALA A 111 8.13 6.70 -5.19
C ALA A 111 9.54 6.22 -5.58
N LYS A 112 10.48 7.14 -5.79
CA LYS A 112 11.89 6.80 -6.03
C LYS A 112 12.51 6.09 -4.83
N ILE A 113 12.33 6.62 -3.63
CA ILE A 113 12.83 5.97 -2.39
C ILE A 113 12.22 4.58 -2.24
N ALA A 114 10.92 4.43 -2.46
CA ALA A 114 10.21 3.17 -2.31
C ALA A 114 10.74 2.09 -3.26
N ILE A 115 10.95 2.44 -4.55
CA ILE A 115 11.47 1.47 -5.52
C ILE A 115 12.92 1.09 -5.22
N GLU A 116 13.77 2.05 -4.85
CA GLU A 116 15.15 1.78 -4.47
C GLU A 116 15.23 0.88 -3.24
N PHE A 117 14.44 1.18 -2.21
CA PHE A 117 14.38 0.34 -1.01
C PHE A 117 13.93 -1.08 -1.34
N ARG A 118 12.81 -1.20 -2.06
CA ARG A 118 12.27 -2.50 -2.49
C ARG A 118 13.29 -3.31 -3.27
N GLN A 119 13.97 -2.68 -4.23
CA GLN A 119 14.96 -3.35 -5.08
C GLN A 119 16.23 -3.75 -4.32
N LYS A 120 16.58 -2.99 -3.30
CA LYS A 120 17.77 -3.26 -2.48
C LYS A 120 17.52 -4.35 -1.44
N PHE A 121 16.35 -4.30 -0.78
CA PHE A 121 16.08 -5.13 0.40
C PHE A 121 15.07 -6.25 0.15
N ASN A 122 14.39 -6.27 -1.00
CA ASN A 122 13.32 -7.24 -1.33
C ASN A 122 12.23 -7.31 -0.24
N LYS A 123 11.81 -6.15 0.28
CA LYS A 123 10.79 -5.98 1.30
C LYS A 123 9.65 -5.07 0.82
N ASP A 124 8.50 -5.21 1.46
CA ASP A 124 7.36 -4.34 1.22
C ASP A 124 7.66 -2.89 1.62
N VAL A 125 7.01 -1.95 0.95
CA VAL A 125 7.07 -0.51 1.24
C VAL A 125 5.67 0.07 1.12
N VAL A 126 5.33 0.97 2.02
CA VAL A 126 4.04 1.68 1.99
C VAL A 126 4.28 3.17 1.77
N ILE A 127 3.58 3.74 0.80
CA ILE A 127 3.51 5.19 0.58
C ILE A 127 2.11 5.63 0.98
N ASP A 128 2.02 6.50 1.97
CA ASP A 128 0.77 7.12 2.42
C ASP A 128 0.71 8.55 1.86
N ALA A 129 0.08 8.69 0.71
CA ALA A 129 -0.10 9.97 0.03
C ALA A 129 -1.40 10.62 0.52
N VAL A 130 -1.26 11.54 1.48
CA VAL A 130 -2.39 12.22 2.09
C VAL A 130 -2.82 13.38 1.20
N SER A 131 -4.01 13.27 0.63
CA SER A 131 -4.66 14.37 -0.08
C SER A 131 -5.79 14.93 0.75
N TYR A 132 -5.85 16.24 0.84
CA TYR A 132 -6.90 16.94 1.57
C TYR A 132 -8.03 17.25 0.62
N THR A 133 -9.00 16.36 0.51
CA THR A 133 -10.23 16.69 -0.21
C THR A 133 -11.15 17.49 0.69
N HIS A 134 -11.15 18.81 0.53
CA HIS A 134 -12.22 19.71 1.03
C HIS A 134 -13.54 19.47 0.28
N LEU A 135 -13.99 18.25 0.22
CA LEU A 135 -15.37 17.96 -0.11
C LEU A 135 -16.19 17.87 1.18
N THR A 136 -16.18 18.92 1.95
CA THR A 136 -17.34 19.20 2.78
C THR A 136 -18.45 19.59 1.83
N LEU A 137 -19.25 18.62 1.39
CA LEU A 137 -20.60 18.93 1.00
C LEU A 137 -21.20 19.70 2.17
N PRO A 138 -21.72 20.96 1.97
CA PRO A 138 -22.41 21.64 3.03
C PRO A 138 -23.64 20.79 3.34
N THR A 139 -23.58 19.98 4.38
CA THR A 139 -24.77 19.45 5.01
C THR A 139 -25.48 20.63 5.61
N LYS A 140 -26.38 21.24 4.83
CA LYS A 140 -27.40 22.07 5.41
C LYS A 140 -28.18 21.19 6.39
N ALA A 141 -28.04 21.52 7.67
CA ALA A 141 -28.96 21.09 8.69
C ALA A 141 -30.36 21.59 8.39
#